data_dd526b46ee71ec54ecd401d25243c3c9
#
_entry.id   dd526b46ee71ec54ecd401d25243c3c9
#
_cell.length_a   1.000
_cell.length_b   1.000
_cell.length_c   1.000
_cell.angle_alpha   90.00
_cell.angle_beta   90.00
_cell.angle_gamma   90.00
#
_symmetry.space_group_name_H-M   'P 1'
#
loop_
_entity.id
_entity.type
_entity.pdbx_description
1 polymer ?
#
loop_
_entity_poly.entity_id
_entity_poly.type
_entity_poly.pdbx_seq_one_letter_code
_entity_poly.pdbx_strand_id
1 'polypeptide(L)'
;MADKKKKQAGRRAYLNDFHRDLTGAYIYDGSHFHFAGDGWKQVLLRLWALGLVLVVLVLAGGFSGETMAHCVFQILPYLVEVGAVGSVVWALVRLTSGGETLRAYVYKATVQALPGRAVLVMCAAGAGILGTVLCVIVHGTAGRLAGLLLCLLLKAALLAGAWLLRRYVQTLPWEGPPEETAD
;
A
#
# COMPACT_ATOMS: atom_id res chain seq x y z
N MET A 1 22.85 14.33 18.47
CA MET A 1 22.03 13.61 19.48
C MET A 1 20.61 14.15 19.64
N ALA A 2 20.35 15.44 19.44
CA ALA A 2 18.99 16.05 19.52
C ALA A 2 18.00 15.51 18.51
N ASP A 3 18.40 15.19 17.29
CA ASP A 3 17.54 14.72 16.20
C ASP A 3 16.99 13.30 16.43
N LYS A 4 17.77 12.42 17.07
CA LYS A 4 17.31 11.08 17.49
C LYS A 4 16.26 11.16 18.61
N LYS A 5 16.39 12.12 19.53
CA LYS A 5 15.40 12.33 20.60
C LYS A 5 14.09 12.88 20.06
N LYS A 6 14.11 13.79 19.07
CA LYS A 6 12.93 14.33 18.41
C LYS A 6 12.15 13.27 17.62
N LYS A 7 12.86 12.37 16.91
CA LYS A 7 12.26 11.22 16.21
C LYS A 7 11.65 10.17 17.17
N GLN A 8 12.30 9.95 18.33
CA GLN A 8 11.77 9.04 19.35
C GLN A 8 10.54 9.62 20.09
N ALA A 9 10.52 10.93 20.33
CA ALA A 9 9.37 11.63 20.91
C ALA A 9 8.14 11.52 19.98
N GLY A 10 8.32 11.74 18.65
CA GLY A 10 7.24 11.60 17.69
C GLY A 10 6.73 10.15 17.54
N ARG A 11 7.59 9.14 17.75
CA ARG A 11 7.20 7.72 17.66
C ARG A 11 6.41 7.23 18.88
N ARG A 12 6.52 7.92 20.02
CA ARG A 12 5.82 7.61 21.28
C ARG A 12 4.70 8.60 21.58
N ALA A 13 4.52 9.64 20.74
CA ALA A 13 3.50 10.65 20.94
C ALA A 13 2.08 10.07 21.05
N TYR A 14 1.81 8.99 20.28
CA TYR A 14 0.52 8.29 20.35
C TYR A 14 0.27 7.59 21.69
N LEU A 15 1.31 7.34 22.51
CA LEU A 15 1.15 6.74 23.83
C LEU A 15 0.63 7.77 24.85
N ASN A 16 0.82 9.05 24.58
CA ASN A 16 0.28 10.14 25.43
C ASN A 16 -1.24 10.30 25.25
N ASP A 17 -1.81 9.75 24.17
CA ASP A 17 -3.25 9.74 23.90
C ASP A 17 -3.99 8.66 24.71
N PHE A 18 -3.27 7.91 25.56
CA PHE A 18 -3.85 6.91 26.45
C PHE A 18 -3.69 7.35 27.90
N HIS A 19 -4.80 7.47 28.61
CA HIS A 19 -4.76 7.63 30.07
C HIS A 19 -5.34 6.39 30.76
N ARG A 20 -4.93 6.21 32.00
CA ARG A 20 -5.38 5.09 32.81
C ARG A 20 -6.61 5.52 33.63
N ASP A 21 -7.72 4.84 33.43
CA ASP A 21 -8.93 5.06 34.22
C ASP A 21 -8.79 4.55 35.65
N LEU A 22 -9.70 4.95 36.54
CA LEU A 22 -9.78 4.53 37.95
C LEU A 22 -9.90 2.99 38.08
N THR A 23 -10.44 2.33 37.06
CA THR A 23 -10.55 0.86 36.97
C THR A 23 -9.25 0.18 36.54
N GLY A 24 -8.20 0.95 36.16
CA GLY A 24 -6.94 0.45 35.66
C GLY A 24 -6.91 0.14 34.16
N ALA A 25 -8.01 0.35 33.43
CA ALA A 25 -8.09 0.19 31.99
C ALA A 25 -7.46 1.39 31.26
N TYR A 26 -6.80 1.12 30.12
CA TYR A 26 -6.29 2.21 29.26
C TYR A 26 -7.39 2.71 28.33
N ILE A 27 -7.76 3.98 28.49
CA ILE A 27 -8.73 4.66 27.64
C ILE A 27 -7.96 5.52 26.64
N TYR A 28 -8.38 5.48 25.37
CA TYR A 28 -7.82 6.30 24.30
C TYR A 28 -8.60 7.60 24.20
N ASP A 29 -7.93 8.73 24.46
CA ASP A 29 -8.48 10.08 24.47
C ASP A 29 -8.09 10.89 23.22
N GLY A 30 -7.41 10.23 22.26
CA GLY A 30 -6.96 10.88 21.05
C GLY A 30 -8.06 11.09 20.02
N SER A 31 -7.75 11.89 19.02
CA SER A 31 -8.68 12.24 17.95
C SER A 31 -9.13 11.02 17.12
N HIS A 32 -10.41 11.03 16.73
CA HIS A 32 -11.02 10.03 15.88
C HIS A 32 -11.31 10.64 14.50
N PHE A 33 -11.07 9.88 13.46
CA PHE A 33 -11.44 10.21 12.08
C PHE A 33 -12.67 9.42 11.70
N HIS A 34 -13.68 10.11 11.15
CA HIS A 34 -14.93 9.51 10.70
C HIS A 34 -14.99 9.52 9.18
N PHE A 35 -15.54 8.47 8.63
CA PHE A 35 -15.85 8.44 7.21
C PHE A 35 -17.14 9.25 6.98
N ALA A 36 -17.04 10.38 6.24
CA ALA A 36 -18.15 11.32 6.02
C ALA A 36 -19.06 10.92 4.84
N GLY A 37 -18.74 9.85 4.12
CA GLY A 37 -19.49 9.39 2.96
C GLY A 37 -20.52 8.32 3.31
N ASP A 38 -21.57 8.21 2.48
CA ASP A 38 -22.51 7.09 2.56
C ASP A 38 -21.92 5.81 1.99
N GLY A 39 -22.22 4.67 2.64
CA GLY A 39 -21.90 3.37 2.08
C GLY A 39 -20.46 2.90 2.30
N TRP A 40 -19.93 3.04 3.51
CA TRP A 40 -18.61 2.52 3.90
C TRP A 40 -18.33 1.09 3.43
N LYS A 41 -19.30 0.20 3.52
CA LYS A 41 -19.18 -1.19 3.05
C LYS A 41 -18.89 -1.29 1.55
N GLN A 42 -19.47 -0.41 0.74
CA GLN A 42 -19.22 -0.38 -0.71
C GLN A 42 -17.82 0.16 -1.02
N VAL A 43 -17.37 1.17 -0.29
CA VAL A 43 -16.01 1.70 -0.39
C VAL A 43 -15.00 0.61 -0.04
N LEU A 44 -15.23 -0.08 1.07
CA LEU A 44 -14.37 -1.17 1.52
C LEU A 44 -14.34 -2.32 0.49
N LEU A 45 -15.50 -2.68 -0.08
CA LEU A 45 -15.57 -3.71 -1.13
C LEU A 45 -14.75 -3.31 -2.37
N ARG A 46 -14.84 -2.03 -2.81
CA ARG A 46 -14.04 -1.52 -3.95
C ARG A 46 -12.55 -1.53 -3.65
N LEU A 47 -12.16 -1.15 -2.43
CA LEU A 47 -10.75 -1.20 -2.00
C LEU A 47 -10.23 -2.64 -2.00
N TRP A 48 -11.01 -3.59 -1.51
CA TRP A 48 -10.66 -5.00 -1.53
C TRP A 48 -10.62 -5.57 -2.95
N ALA A 49 -11.55 -5.19 -3.82
CA ALA A 49 -11.52 -5.60 -5.23
C ALA A 49 -10.23 -5.12 -5.93
N LEU A 50 -9.85 -3.84 -5.73
CA LEU A 50 -8.59 -3.31 -6.26
C LEU A 50 -7.37 -4.02 -5.65
N GLY A 51 -7.37 -4.24 -4.34
CA GLY A 51 -6.30 -4.97 -3.66
C GLY A 51 -6.14 -6.41 -4.17
N LEU A 52 -7.25 -7.11 -4.36
CA LEU A 52 -7.28 -8.48 -4.91
C LEU A 52 -6.74 -8.51 -6.34
N VAL A 53 -7.13 -7.55 -7.18
CA VAL A 53 -6.59 -7.42 -8.55
C VAL A 53 -5.07 -7.28 -8.52
N LEU A 54 -4.51 -6.43 -7.63
CA LEU A 54 -3.06 -6.29 -7.50
C LEU A 54 -2.39 -7.61 -7.08
N VAL A 55 -2.98 -8.35 -6.13
CA VAL A 55 -2.47 -9.66 -5.70
C VAL A 55 -2.47 -10.65 -6.86
N VAL A 56 -3.58 -10.76 -7.60
CA VAL A 56 -3.69 -11.67 -8.74
C VAL A 56 -2.67 -11.33 -9.83
N LEU A 57 -2.48 -10.03 -10.13
CA LEU A 57 -1.51 -9.59 -11.13
C LEU A 57 -0.06 -9.92 -10.74
N VAL A 58 0.31 -9.72 -9.46
CA VAL A 58 1.64 -10.10 -8.98
C VAL A 58 1.84 -11.60 -9.03
N LEU A 59 0.87 -12.40 -8.56
CA LEU A 59 0.96 -13.86 -8.62
C LEU A 59 1.06 -14.36 -10.06
N ALA A 60 0.20 -13.84 -10.96
CA ALA A 60 0.27 -14.17 -12.40
C ALA A 60 1.63 -13.83 -13.01
N GLY A 61 2.23 -12.69 -12.61
CA GLY A 61 3.59 -12.32 -13.00
C GLY A 61 4.64 -13.33 -12.56
N GLY A 62 4.47 -13.96 -11.40
CA GLY A 62 5.37 -15.02 -10.91
C GLY A 62 5.28 -16.34 -11.70
N PHE A 63 4.10 -16.66 -12.24
CA PHE A 63 3.90 -17.86 -13.06
C PHE A 63 4.49 -17.75 -14.49
N SER A 64 4.86 -16.56 -14.94
CA SER A 64 5.59 -16.39 -16.21
C SER A 64 7.06 -16.86 -16.13
N GLY A 65 7.33 -17.84 -15.29
CA GLY A 65 8.58 -18.25 -14.66
C GLY A 65 9.74 -18.66 -15.55
N GLU A 66 9.52 -19.14 -16.78
CA GLU A 66 10.64 -19.47 -17.67
C GLU A 66 11.46 -18.22 -18.09
N THR A 67 10.81 -17.07 -18.15
CA THR A 67 11.45 -15.79 -18.46
C THR A 67 12.16 -15.19 -17.23
N MET A 68 11.66 -15.45 -16.03
CA MET A 68 12.21 -14.90 -14.79
C MET A 68 13.41 -15.69 -14.24
N ALA A 69 13.42 -17.01 -14.41
CA ALA A 69 14.39 -17.89 -13.76
C ALA A 69 15.86 -17.64 -14.15
N HIS A 70 16.09 -16.97 -15.26
CA HIS A 70 17.44 -16.75 -15.81
C HIS A 70 17.96 -15.31 -15.69
N CYS A 71 17.17 -14.38 -15.10
CA CYS A 71 17.56 -12.98 -15.07
C CYS A 71 17.37 -12.36 -13.67
N VAL A 72 18.50 -12.12 -12.98
CA VAL A 72 18.52 -11.49 -11.65
C VAL A 72 17.84 -10.12 -11.67
N PHE A 73 17.95 -9.37 -12.78
CA PHE A 73 17.31 -8.06 -12.98
C PHE A 73 15.79 -8.13 -12.96
N GLN A 74 15.20 -9.30 -13.10
CA GLN A 74 13.75 -9.52 -13.05
C GLN A 74 13.29 -10.03 -11.68
N ILE A 75 14.07 -10.91 -11.05
CA ILE A 75 13.74 -11.52 -9.76
C ILE A 75 13.70 -10.46 -8.67
N LEU A 76 14.68 -9.56 -8.64
CA LEU A 76 14.82 -8.57 -7.55
C LEU A 76 13.65 -7.56 -7.53
N PRO A 77 13.27 -6.91 -8.65
CA PRO A 77 12.06 -6.09 -8.68
C PRO A 77 10.79 -6.87 -8.33
N TYR A 78 10.67 -8.13 -8.76
CA TYR A 78 9.51 -8.97 -8.45
C TYR A 78 9.35 -9.21 -6.93
N LEU A 79 10.43 -9.48 -6.22
CA LEU A 79 10.38 -9.61 -4.74
C LEU A 79 9.91 -8.32 -4.08
N VAL A 80 10.37 -7.17 -4.58
CA VAL A 80 9.92 -5.86 -4.09
C VAL A 80 8.42 -5.65 -4.39
N GLU A 81 7.93 -6.05 -5.56
CA GLU A 81 6.50 -5.99 -5.91
C GLU A 81 5.65 -6.82 -4.95
N VAL A 82 6.05 -8.06 -4.68
CA VAL A 82 5.34 -8.95 -3.73
C VAL A 82 5.27 -8.28 -2.34
N GLY A 83 6.38 -7.76 -1.85
CA GLY A 83 6.43 -7.05 -0.56
C GLY A 83 5.57 -5.78 -0.56
N ALA A 84 5.62 -5.00 -1.65
CA ALA A 84 4.85 -3.77 -1.78
C ALA A 84 3.33 -4.05 -1.80
N VAL A 85 2.88 -5.03 -2.62
CA VAL A 85 1.47 -5.45 -2.66
C VAL A 85 1.04 -6.06 -1.33
N GLY A 86 1.87 -6.89 -0.68
CA GLY A 86 1.63 -7.40 0.66
C GLY A 86 1.42 -6.28 1.69
N SER A 87 2.17 -5.18 1.58
CA SER A 87 1.99 -4.00 2.43
C SER A 87 0.65 -3.28 2.21
N VAL A 88 0.13 -3.26 0.97
CA VAL A 88 -1.21 -2.75 0.65
C VAL A 88 -2.27 -3.63 1.28
N VAL A 89 -2.20 -4.96 1.09
CA VAL A 89 -3.14 -5.91 1.69
C VAL A 89 -3.17 -5.77 3.21
N TRP A 90 -2.00 -5.68 3.85
CA TRP A 90 -1.91 -5.45 5.29
C TRP A 90 -2.63 -4.18 5.73
N ALA A 91 -2.49 -3.08 4.97
CA ALA A 91 -3.22 -1.84 5.26
C ALA A 91 -4.73 -2.02 5.13
N LEU A 92 -5.20 -2.76 4.11
CA LEU A 92 -6.63 -3.03 3.90
C LEU A 92 -7.20 -3.89 5.04
N VAL A 93 -6.49 -4.94 5.47
CA VAL A 93 -6.89 -5.75 6.65
C VAL A 93 -7.06 -4.87 7.87
N ARG A 94 -6.08 -4.02 8.15
CA ARG A 94 -6.11 -3.12 9.30
C ARG A 94 -7.21 -2.06 9.20
N LEU A 95 -7.50 -1.57 7.99
CA LEU A 95 -8.58 -0.65 7.72
C LEU A 95 -9.94 -1.31 7.98
N THR A 96 -10.11 -2.55 7.53
CA THR A 96 -11.34 -3.34 7.76
C THR A 96 -11.60 -3.55 9.26
N SER A 97 -10.55 -3.84 10.03
CA SER A 97 -10.66 -4.04 11.48
C SER A 97 -10.98 -2.75 12.25
N GLY A 98 -10.71 -1.57 11.67
CA GLY A 98 -10.96 -0.27 12.30
C GLY A 98 -12.40 0.24 12.15
N GLY A 99 -13.14 -0.21 11.14
CA GLY A 99 -14.52 0.22 10.86
C GLY A 99 -14.62 1.64 10.30
N GLU A 100 -15.79 2.28 10.52
CA GLU A 100 -16.10 3.64 10.02
C GLU A 100 -15.42 4.75 10.83
N THR A 101 -15.03 4.43 12.07
CA THR A 101 -14.37 5.36 12.96
C THR A 101 -12.96 4.88 13.26
N LEU A 102 -11.96 5.64 12.84
CA LEU A 102 -10.56 5.29 13.00
C LEU A 102 -9.90 6.19 14.06
N ARG A 103 -9.14 5.56 14.95
CA ARG A 103 -8.22 6.30 15.83
C ARG A 103 -7.13 6.97 14.99
N ALA A 104 -6.67 8.16 15.36
CA ALA A 104 -5.72 8.94 14.57
C ALA A 104 -4.47 8.14 14.13
N TYR A 105 -3.91 7.31 15.00
CA TYR A 105 -2.73 6.50 14.66
C TYR A 105 -3.05 5.39 13.63
N VAL A 106 -4.29 4.83 13.66
CA VAL A 106 -4.73 3.84 12.66
C VAL A 106 -4.95 4.53 11.33
N TYR A 107 -5.63 5.68 11.31
CA TYR A 107 -5.84 6.49 10.11
C TYR A 107 -4.52 6.84 9.42
N LYS A 108 -3.53 7.35 10.17
CA LYS A 108 -2.19 7.64 9.64
C LYS A 108 -1.49 6.41 9.08
N ALA A 109 -1.60 5.27 9.77
CA ALA A 109 -0.93 4.03 9.35
C ALA A 109 -1.64 3.27 8.20
N THR A 110 -2.91 3.58 7.93
CA THR A 110 -3.73 2.94 6.89
C THR A 110 -4.06 3.91 5.77
N VAL A 111 -5.07 4.75 5.95
CA VAL A 111 -5.60 5.63 4.89
C VAL A 111 -4.55 6.59 4.36
N GLN A 112 -3.84 7.29 5.23
CA GLN A 112 -2.82 8.26 4.84
C GLN A 112 -1.57 7.59 4.24
N ALA A 113 -1.25 6.36 4.65
CA ALA A 113 -0.11 5.61 4.12
C ALA A 113 -0.41 4.85 2.81
N LEU A 114 -1.68 4.52 2.52
CA LEU A 114 -2.09 3.76 1.34
C LEU A 114 -1.64 4.39 0.00
N PRO A 115 -1.81 5.70 -0.25
CA PRO A 115 -1.31 6.33 -1.47
C PRO A 115 0.20 6.18 -1.65
N GLY A 116 0.98 6.27 -0.57
CA GLY A 116 2.43 6.05 -0.58
C GLY A 116 2.80 4.60 -0.90
N ARG A 117 2.05 3.63 -0.36
CA ARG A 117 2.24 2.20 -0.67
C ARG A 117 1.89 1.89 -2.12
N ALA A 118 0.84 2.50 -2.67
CA ALA A 118 0.50 2.38 -4.08
C ALA A 118 1.63 2.92 -4.98
N VAL A 119 2.27 4.05 -4.61
CA VAL A 119 3.45 4.56 -5.32
C VAL A 119 4.61 3.57 -5.26
N LEU A 120 4.84 2.91 -4.11
CA LEU A 120 5.87 1.89 -4.00
C LEU A 120 5.61 0.73 -4.97
N VAL A 121 4.35 0.26 -5.09
CA VAL A 121 3.96 -0.76 -6.09
C VAL A 121 4.24 -0.27 -7.51
N MET A 122 3.90 0.99 -7.82
CA MET A 122 4.15 1.59 -9.16
C MET A 122 5.65 1.64 -9.47
N CYS A 123 6.48 2.08 -8.52
CA CYS A 123 7.94 2.13 -8.68
C CYS A 123 8.52 0.73 -8.89
N ALA A 124 8.06 -0.27 -8.12
CA ALA A 124 8.51 -1.65 -8.26
C ALA A 124 8.11 -2.24 -9.60
N ALA A 125 6.86 -2.03 -10.06
CA ALA A 125 6.40 -2.45 -11.38
C ALA A 125 7.19 -1.78 -12.52
N GLY A 126 7.48 -0.48 -12.41
CA GLY A 126 8.33 0.25 -13.34
C GLY A 126 9.76 -0.33 -13.41
N ALA A 127 10.36 -0.61 -12.25
CA ALA A 127 11.65 -1.29 -12.18
C ALA A 127 11.61 -2.69 -12.80
N GLY A 128 10.49 -3.43 -12.63
CA GLY A 128 10.26 -4.73 -13.27
C GLY A 128 10.16 -4.64 -14.80
N ILE A 129 9.53 -3.59 -15.34
CA ILE A 129 9.50 -3.32 -16.79
C ILE A 129 10.92 -3.09 -17.31
N LEU A 130 11.68 -2.21 -16.64
CA LEU A 130 13.08 -1.93 -17.00
C LEU A 130 13.94 -3.18 -16.90
N GLY A 131 13.75 -3.99 -15.86
CA GLY A 131 14.45 -5.28 -15.72
C GLY A 131 14.15 -6.25 -16.86
N THR A 132 12.89 -6.29 -17.33
CA THR A 132 12.49 -7.10 -18.48
C THR A 132 13.19 -6.62 -19.76
N VAL A 133 13.23 -5.31 -20.00
CA VAL A 133 13.92 -4.72 -21.17
C VAL A 133 15.42 -5.01 -21.12
N LEU A 134 16.06 -4.84 -19.97
CA LEU A 134 17.49 -5.17 -19.80
C LEU A 134 17.76 -6.67 -20.05
N CYS A 135 16.87 -7.54 -19.57
CA CYS A 135 16.99 -8.98 -19.82
C CYS A 135 16.95 -9.30 -21.32
N VAL A 136 16.07 -8.65 -22.07
CA VAL A 136 15.98 -8.79 -23.53
C VAL A 136 17.25 -8.31 -24.24
N ILE A 137 17.81 -7.18 -23.79
CA ILE A 137 19.05 -6.63 -24.38
C ILE A 137 20.23 -7.57 -24.14
N VAL A 138 20.34 -8.16 -22.95
CA VAL A 138 21.50 -8.99 -22.58
C VAL A 138 21.39 -10.41 -23.15
N HIS A 139 20.20 -11.03 -23.10
CA HIS A 139 20.02 -12.46 -23.44
C HIS A 139 19.28 -12.68 -24.77
N GLY A 140 18.82 -11.62 -25.42
CA GLY A 140 17.98 -11.70 -26.62
C GLY A 140 16.57 -12.23 -26.32
N THR A 141 15.77 -12.36 -27.37
CA THR A 141 14.38 -12.85 -27.27
C THR A 141 14.27 -14.38 -27.34
N ALA A 142 15.24 -15.07 -27.93
CA ALA A 142 15.40 -16.53 -28.01
C ALA A 142 14.08 -17.36 -28.10
N GLY A 143 13.12 -16.93 -28.91
CA GLY A 143 11.81 -17.61 -29.07
C GLY A 143 10.80 -17.38 -27.95
N ARG A 144 11.10 -16.56 -26.95
CA ARG A 144 10.27 -16.30 -25.76
C ARG A 144 9.42 -15.03 -25.85
N LEU A 145 9.17 -14.52 -27.05
CA LEU A 145 8.43 -13.25 -27.28
C LEU A 145 7.06 -13.21 -26.59
N ALA A 146 6.29 -14.30 -26.66
CA ALA A 146 4.97 -14.37 -26.04
C ALA A 146 5.03 -14.20 -24.50
N GLY A 147 5.96 -14.88 -23.83
CA GLY A 147 6.17 -14.77 -22.39
C GLY A 147 6.65 -13.38 -21.96
N LEU A 148 7.53 -12.75 -22.74
CA LEU A 148 7.99 -11.38 -22.50
C LEU A 148 6.87 -10.36 -22.64
N LEU A 149 6.04 -10.46 -23.69
CA LEU A 149 4.89 -9.59 -23.90
C LEU A 149 3.86 -9.77 -22.78
N LEU A 150 3.58 -11.01 -22.38
CA LEU A 150 2.69 -11.28 -21.25
C LEU A 150 3.23 -10.65 -19.96
N CYS A 151 4.52 -10.80 -19.68
CA CYS A 151 5.17 -10.20 -18.52
C CYS A 151 5.02 -8.68 -18.54
N LEU A 152 5.29 -8.02 -19.66
CA LEU A 152 5.14 -6.55 -19.80
C LEU A 152 3.69 -6.11 -19.63
N LEU A 153 2.72 -6.85 -20.18
CA LEU A 153 1.30 -6.56 -20.00
C LEU A 153 0.87 -6.66 -18.52
N LEU A 154 1.32 -7.71 -17.82
CA LEU A 154 1.01 -7.87 -16.40
C LEU A 154 1.62 -6.75 -15.56
N LYS A 155 2.85 -6.31 -15.85
CA LYS A 155 3.51 -5.19 -15.19
C LYS A 155 2.79 -3.86 -15.46
N ALA A 156 2.40 -3.62 -16.72
CA ALA A 156 1.62 -2.44 -17.08
C ALA A 156 0.25 -2.43 -16.39
N ALA A 157 -0.44 -3.57 -16.34
CA ALA A 157 -1.70 -3.72 -15.61
C ALA A 157 -1.52 -3.49 -14.10
N LEU A 158 -0.44 -3.98 -13.49
CA LEU A 158 -0.11 -3.76 -12.09
C LEU A 158 0.10 -2.27 -11.79
N LEU A 159 0.83 -1.57 -12.66
CA LEU A 159 1.06 -0.13 -12.56
C LEU A 159 -0.26 0.65 -12.65
N ALA A 160 -1.11 0.32 -13.63
CA ALA A 160 -2.42 0.94 -13.81
C ALA A 160 -3.34 0.67 -12.61
N GLY A 161 -3.38 -0.57 -12.10
CA GLY A 161 -4.17 -0.94 -10.91
C GLY A 161 -3.72 -0.19 -9.66
N ALA A 162 -2.41 -0.06 -9.43
CA ALA A 162 -1.87 0.70 -8.32
C ALA A 162 -2.17 2.20 -8.44
N TRP A 163 -2.12 2.76 -9.65
CA TRP A 163 -2.52 4.14 -9.92
C TRP A 163 -4.00 4.38 -9.63
N LEU A 164 -4.89 3.46 -10.06
CA LEU A 164 -6.32 3.52 -9.77
C LEU A 164 -6.58 3.45 -8.26
N LEU A 165 -5.91 2.54 -7.55
CA LEU A 165 -6.01 2.45 -6.09
C LEU A 165 -5.62 3.77 -5.42
N ARG A 166 -4.48 4.36 -5.83
CA ARG A 166 -4.02 5.65 -5.32
C ARG A 166 -5.06 6.74 -5.54
N ARG A 167 -5.56 6.86 -6.77
CA ARG A 167 -6.59 7.86 -7.12
C ARG A 167 -7.83 7.67 -6.28
N TYR A 168 -8.32 6.43 -6.17
CA TYR A 168 -9.53 6.13 -5.43
C TYR A 168 -9.40 6.46 -3.94
N VAL A 169 -8.29 6.09 -3.30
CA VAL A 169 -8.07 6.42 -1.88
C VAL A 169 -8.02 7.93 -1.64
N GLN A 170 -7.47 8.70 -2.58
CA GLN A 170 -7.39 10.17 -2.46
C GLN A 170 -8.74 10.88 -2.61
N THR A 171 -9.76 10.22 -3.19
CA THR A 171 -11.11 10.79 -3.31
C THR A 171 -12.01 10.47 -2.11
N LEU A 172 -11.54 9.66 -1.16
CA LEU A 172 -12.36 9.28 -0.01
C LEU A 172 -12.53 10.45 0.98
N PRO A 173 -13.78 10.82 1.33
CA PRO A 173 -14.06 11.89 2.28
C PRO A 173 -13.84 11.38 3.71
N TRP A 174 -12.73 11.79 4.31
CA TRP A 174 -12.46 11.57 5.72
C TRP A 174 -12.49 12.91 6.45
N GLU A 175 -13.28 13.00 7.52
CA GLU A 175 -13.31 14.15 8.39
C GLU A 175 -12.49 13.88 9.65
N GLY A 176 -11.56 14.77 9.91
CA GLY A 176 -10.78 14.82 11.15
C GLY A 176 -11.52 15.58 12.25
N PRO A 177 -11.01 15.56 13.48
CA PRO A 177 -11.48 16.46 14.51
C PRO A 177 -11.36 17.91 14.02
N PRO A 178 -12.30 18.81 14.40
CA PRO A 178 -12.15 20.23 14.13
C PRO A 178 -10.76 20.65 14.64
N GLU A 179 -9.99 21.33 13.80
CA GLU A 179 -8.73 21.93 14.24
C GLU A 179 -9.07 22.85 15.41
N GLU A 180 -8.66 22.48 16.62
CA GLU A 180 -8.61 23.42 17.71
C GLU A 180 -7.69 24.55 17.24
N THR A 181 -8.30 25.67 16.84
CA THR A 181 -7.59 26.93 16.68
C THR A 181 -6.89 27.19 18.00
N ALA A 182 -5.59 26.95 18.03
CA ALA A 182 -4.73 27.35 19.13
C ALA A 182 -4.76 28.87 19.17
N ASP A 183 -5.65 29.41 20.03
CA ASP A 183 -5.60 30.80 20.48
C ASP A 183 -4.43 31.01 21.45
#